data_bc869b3260749621e2ee4d5af1d273df
#
_entry.id   bc869b3260749621e2ee4d5af1d273df
#
_cell.length_a   1.000
_cell.length_b   1.000
_cell.length_c   1.000
_cell.angle_alpha   90.00
_cell.angle_beta   90.00
_cell.angle_gamma   90.00
#
_symmetry.space_group_name_H-M   'P 1'
#
loop_
_entity.id
_entity.type
_entity.pdbx_description
1 polymer ?
#
loop_
_entity_poly.entity_id
_entity_poly.type
_entity_poly.pdbx_seq_one_letter_code
_entity_poly.pdbx_strand_id
1 'polypeptide(L)'
;DNIFYGQSFSKLLREVATRESGATIFGYYVRDPREYGVVEFDENGMAISIEEKPANPKSNYAVPGLYFYDNDVVEIAKNVKPSARGEIEITSINNEYLHRGTLRVETMGRGFAWLDTGNHDSLLDAANFVSAFQKRQGLYISCIEEIAYKRGFIDKEQLLKLAEPLMKTEYGKYLVEVANGL
;
A
#
# COMPACT_ATOMS: atom_id res chain seq x y z
N ASP A 1 1.27 -7.25 4.68
CA ASP A 1 1.33 -8.19 3.56
C ASP A 1 1.10 -7.53 2.18
N ASN A 2 1.26 -6.22 2.08
CA ASN A 2 1.16 -5.48 0.83
C ASN A 2 2.50 -4.80 0.51
N ILE A 3 3.02 -5.03 -0.69
CA ILE A 3 4.22 -4.38 -1.21
C ILE A 3 3.80 -3.40 -2.30
N PHE A 4 4.18 -2.14 -2.14
CA PHE A 4 3.94 -1.10 -3.12
C PHE A 4 5.26 -0.60 -3.69
N TYR A 5 5.33 -0.50 -5.00
CA TYR A 5 6.45 0.07 -5.70
C TYR A 5 5.97 0.94 -6.85
N GLY A 6 6.48 2.16 -6.97
CA GLY A 6 6.09 3.03 -8.07
C GLY A 6 6.77 4.39 -8.00
N GLN A 7 7.01 4.96 -9.17
CA GLN A 7 7.56 6.30 -9.28
C GLN A 7 6.60 7.33 -8.66
N SER A 8 7.14 8.26 -7.88
CA SER A 8 6.38 9.32 -7.22
C SER A 8 5.35 8.84 -6.19
N PHE A 9 5.39 7.58 -5.74
CA PHE A 9 4.47 7.06 -4.75
C PHE A 9 4.48 7.88 -3.45
N SER A 10 5.67 8.25 -2.94
CA SER A 10 5.79 9.12 -1.77
C SER A 10 5.16 10.51 -1.95
N LYS A 11 5.09 11.02 -3.19
CA LYS A 11 4.42 12.29 -3.49
C LYS A 11 2.91 12.11 -3.39
N LEU A 12 2.37 11.07 -4.02
CA LEU A 12 0.94 10.72 -3.93
C LEU A 12 0.49 10.55 -2.48
N LEU A 13 1.25 9.81 -1.66
CA LEU A 13 0.92 9.61 -0.25
C LEU A 13 0.89 10.94 0.54
N ARG A 14 1.84 11.84 0.27
CA ARG A 14 1.85 13.16 0.93
C ARG A 14 0.64 14.00 0.52
N GLU A 15 0.26 13.99 -0.75
CA GLU A 15 -0.92 14.69 -1.25
C GLU A 15 -2.21 14.15 -0.58
N VAL A 16 -2.34 12.84 -0.49
CA VAL A 16 -3.47 12.21 0.19
C VAL A 16 -3.49 12.55 1.69
N ALA A 17 -2.33 12.52 2.34
CA ALA A 17 -2.21 12.80 3.77
C ALA A 17 -2.54 14.25 4.17
N THR A 18 -2.63 15.19 3.21
CA THR A 18 -3.08 16.57 3.50
C THR A 18 -4.60 16.72 3.53
N ARG A 19 -5.35 15.70 3.21
CA ARG A 19 -6.82 15.73 3.21
C ARG A 19 -7.33 15.63 4.64
N GLU A 20 -8.07 16.64 5.08
CA GLU A 20 -8.49 16.79 6.46
C GLU A 20 -9.77 16.00 6.80
N SER A 21 -10.54 15.57 5.79
CA SER A 21 -11.82 14.89 6.02
C SER A 21 -12.11 13.82 4.98
N GLY A 22 -12.92 12.85 5.40
CA GLY A 22 -13.35 11.72 4.60
C GLY A 22 -12.31 10.61 4.55
N ALA A 23 -12.52 9.68 3.63
CA ALA A 23 -11.61 8.57 3.38
C ALA A 23 -10.99 8.65 1.98
N THR A 24 -9.76 8.15 1.86
CA THR A 24 -9.13 7.87 0.58
C THR A 24 -8.65 6.43 0.57
N ILE A 25 -9.10 5.68 -0.41
CA ILE A 25 -8.64 4.34 -0.73
C ILE A 25 -7.99 4.33 -2.11
N PHE A 26 -7.38 3.21 -2.48
CA PHE A 26 -6.72 3.08 -3.77
C PHE A 26 -7.40 2.00 -4.61
N GLY A 27 -7.41 2.19 -5.92
CA GLY A 27 -7.88 1.22 -6.89
C GLY A 27 -6.72 0.77 -7.77
N TYR A 28 -6.44 -0.52 -7.80
CA TYR A 28 -5.39 -1.11 -8.63
C TYR A 28 -5.99 -2.11 -9.60
N TYR A 29 -5.69 -1.94 -10.89
CA TYR A 29 -6.22 -2.82 -11.91
C TYR A 29 -5.52 -4.18 -11.88
N VAL A 30 -6.29 -5.25 -11.69
CA VAL A 30 -5.81 -6.64 -11.66
C VAL A 30 -6.56 -7.49 -12.69
N ARG A 31 -5.96 -8.60 -13.07
CA ARG A 31 -6.59 -9.53 -14.01
C ARG A 31 -7.79 -10.25 -13.39
N ASP A 32 -7.67 -10.66 -12.16
CA ASP A 32 -8.70 -11.36 -11.39
C ASP A 32 -8.85 -10.70 -10.01
N PRO A 33 -9.93 -9.92 -9.77
CA PRO A 33 -10.12 -9.20 -8.53
C PRO A 33 -10.88 -9.98 -7.44
N ARG A 34 -11.27 -11.24 -7.67
CA ARG A 34 -12.19 -11.99 -6.81
C ARG A 34 -11.70 -12.24 -5.38
N GLU A 35 -10.39 -12.11 -5.13
CA GLU A 35 -9.81 -12.28 -3.80
C GLU A 35 -9.72 -10.97 -2.98
N TYR A 36 -10.19 -9.86 -3.54
CA TYR A 36 -10.04 -8.52 -2.98
C TYR A 36 -11.37 -7.79 -2.83
N GLY A 37 -11.37 -6.69 -2.10
CA GLY A 37 -12.41 -5.68 -2.26
C GLY A 37 -12.37 -5.11 -3.69
N VAL A 38 -13.50 -4.94 -4.32
CA VAL A 38 -13.60 -4.46 -5.72
C VAL A 38 -14.42 -3.20 -5.77
N VAL A 39 -13.84 -2.13 -6.33
CA VAL A 39 -14.52 -0.85 -6.52
C VAL A 39 -15.10 -0.76 -7.93
N GLU A 40 -16.36 -0.35 -8.02
CA GLU A 40 -17.05 -0.03 -9.28
C GLU A 40 -17.09 1.49 -9.47
N PHE A 41 -16.89 1.94 -10.70
CA PHE A 41 -16.93 3.36 -11.06
C PHE A 41 -18.07 3.64 -12.04
N ASP A 42 -18.62 4.86 -11.97
CA ASP A 42 -19.51 5.39 -12.99
C ASP A 42 -18.74 5.91 -14.21
N GLU A 43 -19.47 6.46 -15.19
CA GLU A 43 -18.93 7.04 -16.42
C GLU A 43 -18.01 8.26 -16.17
N ASN A 44 -18.14 8.91 -15.02
CA ASN A 44 -17.33 10.07 -14.61
C ASN A 44 -16.10 9.66 -13.78
N GLY A 45 -15.91 8.35 -13.53
CA GLY A 45 -14.83 7.84 -12.70
C GLY A 45 -15.07 7.97 -11.19
N MET A 46 -16.31 8.20 -10.77
CA MET A 46 -16.70 8.24 -9.36
C MET A 46 -17.03 6.82 -8.87
N ALA A 47 -16.55 6.45 -7.68
CA ALA A 47 -16.89 5.19 -7.06
C ALA A 47 -18.38 5.14 -6.72
N ILE A 48 -19.07 4.07 -7.13
CA ILE A 48 -20.51 3.87 -6.90
C ILE A 48 -20.82 2.64 -6.07
N SER A 49 -19.92 1.65 -6.01
CA SER A 49 -20.04 0.50 -5.12
C SER A 49 -18.69 -0.07 -4.77
N ILE A 50 -18.61 -0.74 -3.60
CA ILE A 50 -17.46 -1.55 -3.19
C ILE A 50 -18.00 -2.87 -2.66
N GLU A 51 -17.53 -3.98 -3.23
CA GLU A 51 -17.93 -5.33 -2.83
C GLU A 51 -16.71 -6.13 -2.36
N GLU A 52 -16.81 -6.80 -1.21
CA GLU A 52 -15.73 -7.65 -0.71
C GLU A 52 -15.78 -9.01 -1.37
N LYS A 53 -14.69 -9.43 -2.00
CA LYS A 53 -14.50 -10.74 -2.66
C LYS A 53 -15.71 -11.21 -3.47
N PRO A 54 -16.19 -10.40 -4.42
CA PRO A 54 -17.40 -10.73 -5.18
C PRO A 54 -17.17 -11.94 -6.09
N ALA A 55 -18.13 -12.85 -6.12
CA ALA A 55 -18.09 -13.97 -7.07
C ALA A 55 -18.19 -13.51 -8.54
N ASN A 56 -18.90 -12.40 -8.76
CA ASN A 56 -19.07 -11.77 -10.08
C ASN A 56 -18.65 -10.29 -9.98
N PRO A 57 -17.37 -9.98 -10.06
CA PRO A 57 -16.88 -8.62 -9.90
C PRO A 57 -17.37 -7.69 -11.01
N LYS A 58 -17.80 -6.48 -10.65
CA LYS A 58 -18.31 -5.47 -11.58
C LYS A 58 -17.22 -4.66 -12.24
N SER A 59 -16.00 -4.74 -11.73
CA SER A 59 -14.80 -4.12 -12.31
C SER A 59 -13.57 -4.97 -12.04
N ASN A 60 -12.43 -4.57 -12.63
CA ASN A 60 -11.13 -5.16 -12.35
C ASN A 60 -10.29 -4.33 -11.36
N TYR A 61 -10.87 -3.31 -10.72
CA TYR A 61 -10.15 -2.48 -9.76
C TYR A 61 -10.26 -3.07 -8.35
N ALA A 62 -9.20 -3.76 -7.95
CA ALA A 62 -9.03 -4.25 -6.58
C ALA A 62 -8.63 -3.10 -5.63
N VAL A 63 -9.05 -3.19 -4.39
CA VAL A 63 -8.70 -2.24 -3.32
C VAL A 63 -7.52 -2.80 -2.53
N PRO A 64 -6.31 -2.24 -2.69
CA PRO A 64 -5.15 -2.64 -1.90
C PRO A 64 -5.29 -2.29 -0.43
N GLY A 65 -4.51 -2.95 0.43
CA GLY A 65 -4.46 -2.72 1.86
C GLY A 65 -3.77 -1.41 2.27
N LEU A 66 -4.21 -0.29 1.71
CA LEU A 66 -3.69 1.05 2.00
C LEU A 66 -4.86 2.04 2.07
N TYR A 67 -5.04 2.64 3.24
CA TYR A 67 -6.20 3.45 3.54
C TYR A 67 -5.79 4.72 4.28
N PHE A 68 -6.46 5.83 3.97
CA PHE A 68 -6.38 7.09 4.70
C PHE A 68 -7.78 7.46 5.17
N TYR A 69 -7.93 7.66 6.45
CA TYR A 69 -9.20 8.00 7.08
C TYR A 69 -9.05 9.23 7.97
N ASP A 70 -10.10 10.02 8.06
CA ASP A 70 -10.24 10.97 9.14
C ASP A 70 -10.58 10.27 10.47
N ASN A 71 -10.73 11.04 11.54
CA ASN A 71 -10.95 10.46 12.87
C ASN A 71 -12.33 9.81 13.06
N ASP A 72 -13.29 10.05 12.18
CA ASP A 72 -14.61 9.42 12.23
C ASP A 72 -14.52 7.90 12.06
N VAL A 73 -13.44 7.41 11.45
CA VAL A 73 -13.18 5.97 11.29
C VAL A 73 -13.27 5.21 12.61
N VAL A 74 -12.89 5.83 13.72
CA VAL A 74 -12.90 5.18 15.05
C VAL A 74 -14.34 4.81 15.46
N GLU A 75 -15.28 5.74 15.26
CA GLU A 75 -16.68 5.50 15.60
C GLU A 75 -17.36 4.60 14.56
N ILE A 76 -17.02 4.74 13.29
CA ILE A 76 -17.51 3.84 12.23
C ILE A 76 -17.07 2.42 12.53
N ALA A 77 -15.79 2.18 12.81
CA ALA A 77 -15.23 0.85 13.08
C ALA A 77 -15.87 0.15 14.28
N LYS A 78 -16.20 0.89 15.36
CA LYS A 78 -16.90 0.34 16.53
C LYS A 78 -18.29 -0.20 16.21
N ASN A 79 -18.92 0.31 15.17
CA ASN A 79 -20.28 -0.03 14.76
C ASN A 79 -20.36 -1.01 13.59
N VAL A 80 -19.23 -1.41 13.01
CA VAL A 80 -19.18 -2.40 11.94
C VAL A 80 -19.69 -3.76 12.47
N LYS A 81 -20.60 -4.35 11.71
CA LYS A 81 -21.13 -5.70 11.99
C LYS A 81 -20.41 -6.72 11.10
N PRO A 82 -20.31 -7.98 11.55
CA PRO A 82 -19.82 -9.04 10.69
C PRO A 82 -20.61 -9.12 9.38
N SER A 83 -19.90 -9.33 8.28
CA SER A 83 -20.49 -9.57 6.95
C SER A 83 -21.20 -10.92 6.88
N ALA A 84 -21.82 -11.22 5.73
CA ALA A 84 -22.39 -12.55 5.47
C ALA A 84 -21.36 -13.70 5.56
N ARG A 85 -20.05 -13.37 5.48
CA ARG A 85 -18.93 -14.30 5.67
C ARG A 85 -18.57 -14.52 7.15
N GLY A 86 -19.19 -13.78 8.06
CA GLY A 86 -18.91 -13.82 9.50
C GLY A 86 -17.64 -13.02 9.92
N GLU A 87 -17.07 -12.21 9.03
CA GLU A 87 -15.86 -11.42 9.26
C GLU A 87 -16.19 -9.94 9.38
N ILE A 88 -15.43 -9.22 10.23
CA ILE A 88 -15.45 -7.76 10.27
C ILE A 88 -14.49 -7.27 9.18
N GLU A 89 -15.06 -6.68 8.14
CA GLU A 89 -14.34 -6.33 6.93
C GLU A 89 -14.12 -4.82 6.80
N ILE A 90 -12.92 -4.44 6.35
CA ILE A 90 -12.57 -3.04 6.07
C ILE A 90 -13.48 -2.43 4.99
N THR A 91 -13.98 -3.25 4.07
CA THR A 91 -14.91 -2.85 3.02
C THR A 91 -16.20 -2.25 3.60
N SER A 92 -16.65 -2.69 4.77
CA SER A 92 -17.81 -2.11 5.46
C SER A 92 -17.54 -0.65 5.89
N ILE A 93 -16.32 -0.34 6.33
CA ILE A 93 -15.90 1.03 6.66
C ILE A 93 -15.86 1.88 5.40
N ASN A 94 -15.26 1.38 4.32
CA ASN A 94 -15.18 2.08 3.04
C ASN A 94 -16.58 2.39 2.49
N ASN A 95 -17.52 1.45 2.60
CA ASN A 95 -18.91 1.63 2.17
C ASN A 95 -19.62 2.71 3.01
N GLU A 96 -19.34 2.84 4.30
CA GLU A 96 -19.91 3.90 5.12
C GLU A 96 -19.46 5.29 4.62
N TYR A 97 -18.16 5.45 4.31
CA TYR A 97 -17.67 6.68 3.69
C TYR A 97 -18.22 6.92 2.29
N LEU A 98 -18.44 5.85 1.51
CA LEU A 98 -19.08 5.95 0.20
C LEU A 98 -20.53 6.45 0.33
N HIS A 99 -21.33 5.89 1.24
CA HIS A 99 -22.69 6.32 1.51
C HIS A 99 -22.79 7.75 2.01
N ARG A 100 -21.81 8.23 2.78
CA ARG A 100 -21.71 9.63 3.22
C ARG A 100 -21.28 10.59 2.10
N GLY A 101 -20.86 10.06 0.94
CA GLY A 101 -20.33 10.87 -0.15
C GLY A 101 -18.95 11.48 0.15
N THR A 102 -18.21 10.92 1.09
CA THR A 102 -16.89 11.40 1.55
C THR A 102 -15.74 10.44 1.26
N LEU A 103 -15.99 9.40 0.45
CA LEU A 103 -14.96 8.50 -0.06
C LEU A 103 -14.32 9.07 -1.33
N ARG A 104 -13.00 8.98 -1.40
CA ARG A 104 -12.23 9.21 -2.63
C ARG A 104 -11.48 7.94 -3.00
N VAL A 105 -11.38 7.65 -4.29
CA VAL A 105 -10.60 6.52 -4.81
C VAL A 105 -9.51 7.06 -5.72
N GLU A 106 -8.25 6.82 -5.34
CA GLU A 106 -7.09 7.13 -6.18
C GLU A 106 -6.72 5.90 -7.01
N THR A 107 -6.79 6.00 -8.34
CA THR A 107 -6.41 4.89 -9.20
C THR A 107 -4.90 4.85 -9.42
N MET A 108 -4.29 3.71 -9.16
CA MET A 108 -2.88 3.47 -9.42
C MET A 108 -2.67 3.07 -10.89
N GLY A 109 -1.90 3.86 -11.61
CA GLY A 109 -1.61 3.62 -13.03
C GLY A 109 -0.59 2.51 -13.25
N ARG A 110 -0.27 2.24 -14.53
CA ARG A 110 0.66 1.16 -14.95
C ARG A 110 2.09 1.30 -14.42
N GLY A 111 2.49 2.47 -13.94
CA GLY A 111 3.80 2.70 -13.34
C GLY A 111 3.93 2.20 -11.89
N PHE A 112 2.84 1.68 -11.32
CA PHE A 112 2.82 1.09 -10.00
C PHE A 112 2.81 -0.44 -10.07
N ALA A 113 3.51 -1.06 -9.12
CA ALA A 113 3.35 -2.45 -8.78
C ALA A 113 2.76 -2.54 -7.37
N TRP A 114 1.67 -3.25 -7.24
CA TRP A 114 1.14 -3.72 -5.97
C TRP A 114 1.19 -5.24 -5.97
N LEU A 115 1.80 -5.79 -4.94
CA LEU A 115 1.97 -7.23 -4.77
C LEU A 115 1.41 -7.58 -3.39
N ASP A 116 0.43 -8.44 -3.39
CA ASP A 116 -0.09 -9.11 -2.22
C ASP A 116 0.85 -10.26 -1.84
N THR A 117 0.94 -10.62 -0.58
CA THR A 117 1.76 -11.74 -0.09
C THR A 117 0.94 -12.71 0.77
N GLY A 118 -0.36 -12.79 0.52
CA GLY A 118 -1.31 -13.57 1.32
C GLY A 118 -1.27 -15.08 1.10
N ASN A 119 -0.60 -15.56 0.03
CA ASN A 119 -0.39 -16.97 -0.24
C ASN A 119 1.03 -17.24 -0.73
N HIS A 120 1.41 -18.52 -0.86
CA HIS A 120 2.79 -18.89 -1.23
C HIS A 120 3.19 -18.43 -2.63
N ASP A 121 2.30 -18.48 -3.59
CA ASP A 121 2.58 -18.08 -4.97
C ASP A 121 2.77 -16.56 -5.06
N SER A 122 1.88 -15.77 -4.47
CA SER A 122 2.00 -14.31 -4.45
C SER A 122 3.22 -13.84 -3.64
N LEU A 123 3.59 -14.54 -2.56
CA LEU A 123 4.83 -14.26 -1.83
C LEU A 123 6.07 -14.51 -2.69
N LEU A 124 6.08 -15.59 -3.46
CA LEU A 124 7.17 -15.89 -4.39
C LEU A 124 7.28 -14.86 -5.50
N ASP A 125 6.16 -14.44 -6.08
CA ASP A 125 6.12 -13.39 -7.10
C ASP A 125 6.64 -12.07 -6.56
N ALA A 126 6.25 -11.68 -5.35
CA ALA A 126 6.75 -10.50 -4.67
C ALA A 126 8.27 -10.57 -4.43
N ALA A 127 8.77 -11.72 -3.96
CA ALA A 127 10.20 -11.94 -3.75
C ALA A 127 11.00 -11.85 -5.07
N ASN A 128 10.49 -12.43 -6.15
CA ASN A 128 11.10 -12.36 -7.48
C ASN A 128 11.12 -10.93 -8.02
N PHE A 129 10.02 -10.19 -7.88
CA PHE A 129 9.95 -8.78 -8.26
C PHE A 129 10.99 -7.93 -7.52
N VAL A 130 11.02 -8.01 -6.19
CA VAL A 130 11.98 -7.28 -5.35
C VAL A 130 13.41 -7.64 -5.75
N SER A 131 13.71 -8.95 -5.88
CA SER A 131 15.03 -9.43 -6.27
C SER A 131 15.48 -8.89 -7.63
N ALA A 132 14.59 -8.85 -8.62
CA ALA A 132 14.91 -8.34 -9.97
C ALA A 132 15.26 -6.85 -9.94
N PHE A 133 14.48 -6.05 -9.20
CA PHE A 133 14.73 -4.62 -9.07
C PHE A 133 16.03 -4.33 -8.31
N GLN A 134 16.21 -4.94 -7.14
CA GLN A 134 17.38 -4.71 -6.31
C GLN A 134 18.67 -5.13 -7.01
N LYS A 135 18.68 -6.29 -7.65
CA LYS A 135 19.86 -6.74 -8.42
C LYS A 135 20.19 -5.82 -9.59
N ARG A 136 19.19 -5.25 -10.23
CA ARG A 136 19.38 -4.39 -11.41
C ARG A 136 19.83 -2.99 -11.05
N GLN A 137 19.25 -2.40 -10.01
CA GLN A 137 19.50 -1.01 -9.62
C GLN A 137 20.57 -0.86 -8.53
N GLY A 138 20.82 -1.91 -7.76
CA GLY A 138 21.67 -1.83 -6.57
C GLY A 138 21.00 -1.10 -5.40
N LEU A 139 19.71 -0.77 -5.50
CA LEU A 139 18.94 -0.06 -4.47
C LEU A 139 17.98 -1.02 -3.79
N TYR A 140 17.88 -0.95 -2.48
CA TYR A 140 16.93 -1.77 -1.73
C TYR A 140 15.54 -1.15 -1.69
N ILE A 141 14.52 -1.98 -1.89
CA ILE A 141 13.12 -1.60 -1.72
C ILE A 141 12.79 -1.66 -0.23
N SER A 142 12.16 -0.59 0.29
CA SER A 142 11.71 -0.49 1.69
C SER A 142 12.83 -0.66 2.73
N CYS A 143 14.05 -0.22 2.41
CA CYS A 143 15.14 -0.15 3.40
C CYS A 143 14.81 0.94 4.43
N ILE A 144 14.39 0.52 5.62
CA ILE A 144 13.88 1.44 6.66
C ILE A 144 14.98 2.37 7.19
N GLU A 145 16.22 1.91 7.30
CA GLU A 145 17.35 2.70 7.75
C GLU A 145 17.72 3.78 6.72
N GLU A 146 17.72 3.45 5.42
CA GLU A 146 17.93 4.43 4.35
C GLU A 146 16.83 5.49 4.38
N ILE A 147 15.57 5.07 4.54
CA ILE A 147 14.42 5.99 4.61
C ILE A 147 14.56 6.91 5.81
N ALA A 148 14.91 6.38 6.98
CA ALA A 148 15.10 7.16 8.20
C ALA A 148 16.24 8.17 8.03
N TYR A 149 17.34 7.75 7.43
CA TYR A 149 18.50 8.64 7.16
C TYR A 149 18.15 9.74 6.15
N LYS A 150 17.56 9.39 5.00
CA LYS A 150 17.15 10.36 3.96
C LYS A 150 16.06 11.33 4.44
N ARG A 151 15.28 10.94 5.46
CA ARG A 151 14.28 11.79 6.11
C ARG A 151 14.82 12.62 7.27
N GLY A 152 16.07 12.41 7.66
CA GLY A 152 16.71 13.12 8.79
C GLY A 152 16.23 12.64 10.17
N PHE A 153 15.62 11.45 10.26
CA PHE A 153 15.24 10.84 11.53
C PHE A 153 16.45 10.27 12.27
N ILE A 154 17.46 9.84 11.53
CA ILE A 154 18.77 9.42 12.02
C ILE A 154 19.87 10.15 11.23
N ASP A 155 21.01 10.35 11.86
CA ASP A 155 22.20 10.89 11.22
C ASP A 155 23.11 9.78 10.63
N LYS A 156 24.22 10.19 10.01
CA LYS A 156 25.19 9.27 9.41
C LYS A 156 25.82 8.34 10.44
N GLU A 157 26.12 8.82 11.63
CA GLU A 157 26.75 8.03 12.70
C GLU A 157 25.82 6.92 13.16
N GLN A 158 24.55 7.26 13.38
CA GLN A 158 23.52 6.29 13.73
C GLN A 158 23.29 5.24 12.63
N LEU A 159 23.27 5.66 11.35
CA LEU A 159 23.14 4.73 10.22
C LEU A 159 24.32 3.73 10.17
N LEU A 160 25.56 4.21 10.34
CA LEU A 160 26.74 3.34 10.37
C LEU A 160 26.72 2.38 11.57
N LYS A 161 26.27 2.86 12.74
CA LYS A 161 26.09 2.01 13.92
C LYS A 161 25.06 0.90 13.70
N LEU A 162 23.96 1.18 12.96
CA LEU A 162 22.97 0.17 12.57
C LEU A 162 23.54 -0.84 11.56
N ALA A 163 24.48 -0.41 10.71
CA ALA A 163 25.13 -1.29 9.75
C ALA A 163 26.12 -2.28 10.40
N GLU A 164 26.80 -1.88 11.50
CA GLU A 164 27.86 -2.69 12.14
C GLU A 164 27.49 -4.16 12.37
N PRO A 165 26.37 -4.52 13.02
CA PRO A 165 26.03 -5.91 13.27
C PRO A 165 25.68 -6.67 11.99
N LEU A 166 25.39 -5.97 10.89
CA LEU A 166 24.96 -6.51 9.61
C LEU A 166 26.08 -6.60 8.57
N MET A 167 27.32 -6.22 8.90
CA MET A 167 28.44 -6.12 7.94
C MET A 167 28.81 -7.43 7.23
N LYS A 168 28.37 -8.57 7.77
CA LYS A 168 28.54 -9.88 7.11
C LYS A 168 27.52 -10.13 5.99
N THR A 169 26.52 -9.25 5.85
CA THR A 169 25.45 -9.35 4.84
C THR A 169 25.59 -8.27 3.78
N GLU A 170 25.00 -8.48 2.61
CA GLU A 170 24.91 -7.46 1.56
C GLU A 170 24.08 -6.25 2.03
N TYR A 171 23.10 -6.47 2.90
CA TYR A 171 22.28 -5.39 3.47
C TYR A 171 23.12 -4.42 4.32
N GLY A 172 23.96 -4.93 5.20
CA GLY A 172 24.84 -4.06 6.00
C GLY A 172 25.84 -3.27 5.16
N LYS A 173 26.41 -3.89 4.12
CA LYS A 173 27.28 -3.19 3.16
C LYS A 173 26.54 -2.06 2.43
N TYR A 174 25.28 -2.34 1.99
CA TYR A 174 24.42 -1.35 1.37
C TYR A 174 24.18 -0.13 2.28
N LEU A 175 23.93 -0.33 3.58
CA LEU A 175 23.76 0.78 4.52
C LEU A 175 25.00 1.67 4.60
N VAL A 176 26.19 1.08 4.52
CA VAL A 176 27.46 1.84 4.47
C VAL A 176 27.58 2.63 3.16
N GLU A 177 27.16 2.06 2.02
CA GLU A 177 27.14 2.76 0.73
C GLU A 177 26.17 3.95 0.78
N VAL A 178 24.95 3.77 1.33
CA VAL A 178 24.00 4.85 1.57
C VAL A 178 24.58 5.96 2.45
N ALA A 179 25.28 5.61 3.54
CA ALA A 179 25.94 6.58 4.40
C ALA A 179 27.06 7.37 3.69
N ASN A 180 27.62 6.82 2.62
CA ASN A 180 28.69 7.44 1.83
C ASN A 180 28.17 8.12 0.55
N GLY A 181 26.87 8.22 0.34
CA GLY A 181 26.28 9.06 -0.70
C GLY A 181 25.69 8.32 -1.90
N LEU A 182 25.33 7.02 -1.74
CA LEU A 182 24.55 6.29 -2.71
C LEU A 182 23.17 6.94 -2.94
#